data_6b97a9f74d6c1d97076eeec775919088
#
_entry.id   6b97a9f74d6c1d97076eeec775919088
#
_cell.length_a   1.000
_cell.length_b   1.000
_cell.length_c   1.000
_cell.angle_alpha   90.00
_cell.angle_beta   90.00
_cell.angle_gamma   90.00
#
_symmetry.space_group_name_H-M   'P 1'
#
loop_
_entity.id
_entity.type
_entity.pdbx_description
1 polymer ?
#
loop_
_entity_poly.entity_id
_entity_poly.type
_entity_poly.pdbx_seq_one_letter_code
_entity_poly.pdbx_strand_id
1 'polypeptide(L)'
;MNLIARISAGLAFLMATAFAQQVSAAESPNILWITSEDNGPELGCYGDDYAITPHIDGLAEKSSRYLHFWSNAPVCAPARTTIITGVYPPATGAEHMRSNVPLSSTLKMYPQILREAGYYCTNNSKEDYNQIKPDQVWDESSRKAHWKNRKAGQPFFAIFNHTI
;
A
#
# COMPACT_ATOMS: atom_id res chain seq x y z
N MET A 1 -23.71 8.12 -54.80
CA MET A 1 -23.31 8.33 -53.38
C MET A 1 -22.22 9.41 -53.37
N ASN A 2 -22.61 10.62 -52.98
CA ASN A 2 -21.85 11.85 -53.28
C ASN A 2 -20.54 11.94 -52.50
N LEU A 3 -19.49 12.44 -53.14
CA LEU A 3 -18.15 12.68 -52.60
C LEU A 3 -18.20 13.48 -51.28
N ILE A 4 -19.13 14.43 -51.17
CA ILE A 4 -19.38 15.26 -49.96
C ILE A 4 -19.79 14.41 -48.74
N ALA A 5 -20.61 13.38 -48.92
CA ALA A 5 -21.05 12.49 -47.84
C ALA A 5 -19.88 11.63 -47.27
N ARG A 6 -18.91 11.27 -48.13
CA ARG A 6 -17.72 10.52 -47.68
C ARG A 6 -16.70 11.38 -46.94
N ILE A 7 -16.59 12.67 -47.30
CA ILE A 7 -15.69 13.61 -46.59
C ILE A 7 -16.27 13.94 -45.20
N SER A 8 -17.60 14.14 -45.12
CA SER A 8 -18.25 14.42 -43.83
C SER A 8 -18.16 13.23 -42.86
N ALA A 9 -18.30 11.99 -43.35
CA ALA A 9 -18.15 10.79 -42.51
C ALA A 9 -16.70 10.58 -42.02
N GLY A 10 -15.71 10.88 -42.83
CA GLY A 10 -14.29 10.82 -42.48
C GLY A 10 -13.89 11.84 -41.41
N LEU A 11 -14.41 13.09 -41.54
CA LEU A 11 -14.15 14.14 -40.55
C LEU A 11 -14.82 13.85 -39.19
N ALA A 12 -16.03 13.31 -39.19
CA ALA A 12 -16.74 12.93 -37.96
C ALA A 12 -16.03 11.79 -37.25
N PHE A 13 -15.45 10.84 -37.98
CA PHE A 13 -14.68 9.73 -37.39
C PHE A 13 -13.35 10.20 -36.80
N LEU A 14 -12.66 11.13 -37.43
CA LEU A 14 -11.42 11.74 -36.92
C LEU A 14 -11.68 12.60 -35.69
N MET A 15 -12.79 13.32 -35.58
CA MET A 15 -13.14 14.07 -34.36
C MET A 15 -13.54 13.14 -33.20
N ALA A 16 -14.21 12.03 -33.47
CA ALA A 16 -14.56 11.06 -32.43
C ALA A 16 -13.33 10.39 -31.82
N THR A 17 -12.27 10.13 -32.58
CA THR A 17 -11.01 9.57 -32.07
C THR A 17 -10.19 10.57 -31.26
N ALA A 18 -10.29 11.88 -31.56
CA ALA A 18 -9.60 12.91 -30.80
C ALA A 18 -10.21 13.13 -29.38
N PHE A 19 -11.50 12.86 -29.19
CA PHE A 19 -12.15 12.98 -27.89
C PHE A 19 -11.91 11.77 -26.97
N ALA A 20 -11.50 10.63 -27.50
CA ALA A 20 -11.25 9.42 -26.70
C ALA A 20 -9.90 9.44 -25.95
N GLN A 21 -9.06 10.46 -26.12
CA GLN A 21 -7.71 10.50 -25.56
C GLN A 21 -7.50 11.44 -24.36
N GLN A 22 -8.55 12.00 -23.79
CA GLN A 22 -8.44 12.83 -22.58
C GLN A 22 -9.10 12.21 -21.32
N VAL A 23 -8.97 10.92 -21.14
CA VAL A 23 -9.00 10.41 -19.76
C VAL A 23 -7.59 10.64 -19.22
N SER A 24 -7.38 11.78 -18.58
CA SER A 24 -6.20 12.00 -17.76
C SER A 24 -6.14 10.82 -16.78
N ALA A 25 -5.16 9.96 -16.93
CA ALA A 25 -4.88 8.96 -15.91
C ALA A 25 -4.68 9.76 -14.61
N ALA A 26 -5.52 9.56 -13.65
CA ALA A 26 -5.36 10.19 -12.35
C ALA A 26 -3.93 9.88 -11.88
N GLU A 27 -3.16 10.92 -11.56
CA GLU A 27 -1.80 10.72 -11.08
C GLU A 27 -1.85 9.77 -9.88
N SER A 28 -1.06 8.70 -9.94
CA SER A 28 -0.99 7.73 -8.86
C SER A 28 -0.48 8.42 -7.59
N PRO A 29 -1.24 8.46 -6.48
CA PRO A 29 -0.85 9.19 -5.29
C PRO A 29 0.37 8.55 -4.64
N ASN A 30 1.21 9.36 -4.01
CA ASN A 30 2.22 8.85 -3.09
C ASN A 30 1.55 8.31 -1.83
N ILE A 31 2.00 7.15 -1.35
CA ILE A 31 1.43 6.49 -0.17
C ILE A 31 2.52 6.37 0.89
N LEU A 32 2.27 6.98 2.05
CA LEU A 32 3.10 6.85 3.23
C LEU A 32 2.31 6.08 4.30
N TRP A 33 2.87 4.96 4.75
CA TRP A 33 2.31 4.17 5.82
C TRP A 33 3.26 4.17 7.02
N ILE A 34 2.77 4.61 8.16
CA ILE A 34 3.52 4.62 9.41
C ILE A 34 2.82 3.65 10.36
N THR A 35 3.55 2.67 10.86
CA THR A 35 3.05 1.68 11.80
C THR A 35 3.76 1.81 13.13
N SER A 36 3.04 1.54 14.21
CA SER A 36 3.57 1.30 15.54
C SER A 36 3.11 -0.07 16.01
N GLU A 37 3.89 -0.74 16.84
CA GLU A 37 3.52 -2.06 17.37
C GLU A 37 3.61 -2.10 18.90
N ASP A 38 2.92 -3.08 19.47
CA ASP A 38 2.86 -3.34 20.92
C ASP A 38 2.30 -2.18 21.75
N ASN A 39 1.45 -1.35 21.15
CA ASN A 39 0.70 -0.29 21.81
C ASN A 39 -0.81 -0.45 21.55
N GLY A 40 -1.60 0.07 22.47
CA GLY A 40 -3.04 0.20 22.35
C GLY A 40 -3.45 1.60 21.88
N PRO A 41 -4.69 2.03 22.15
CA PRO A 41 -5.21 3.33 21.74
C PRO A 41 -4.81 4.48 22.68
N GLU A 42 -3.68 4.38 23.37
CA GLU A 42 -3.17 5.39 24.31
C GLU A 42 -2.62 6.62 23.54
N LEU A 43 -3.53 7.36 22.94
CA LEU A 43 -3.28 8.59 22.17
C LEU A 43 -4.31 9.63 22.53
N GLY A 44 -3.94 10.92 22.57
CA GLY A 44 -4.85 12.01 22.88
C GLY A 44 -6.10 12.03 22.01
N CYS A 45 -5.96 11.79 20.70
CA CYS A 45 -7.08 11.73 19.76
C CYS A 45 -8.07 10.57 20.02
N TYR A 46 -7.71 9.59 20.82
CA TYR A 46 -8.60 8.51 21.28
C TYR A 46 -9.11 8.72 22.71
N GLY A 47 -8.79 9.85 23.33
CA GLY A 47 -9.31 10.24 24.65
C GLY A 47 -8.40 9.84 25.81
N ASP A 48 -7.13 9.57 25.56
CA ASP A 48 -6.15 9.38 26.63
C ASP A 48 -5.63 10.72 27.12
N ASP A 49 -5.89 11.04 28.39
CA ASP A 49 -5.51 12.30 29.00
C ASP A 49 -4.04 12.35 29.45
N TYR A 50 -3.37 11.21 29.47
CA TYR A 50 -1.96 11.09 29.89
C TYR A 50 -1.00 11.20 28.71
N ALA A 51 -1.38 10.70 27.54
CA ALA A 51 -0.54 10.66 26.36
C ALA A 51 -0.34 12.08 25.77
N ILE A 52 0.89 12.45 25.50
CA ILE A 52 1.25 13.70 24.84
C ILE A 52 1.56 13.42 23.38
N THR A 53 0.55 13.50 22.50
CA THR A 53 0.64 13.10 21.08
C THR A 53 0.22 14.20 20.09
N PRO A 54 0.73 15.45 20.22
CA PRO A 54 0.20 16.61 19.51
C PRO A 54 0.25 16.50 17.98
N HIS A 55 1.23 15.79 17.42
CA HIS A 55 1.36 15.60 15.96
C HIS A 55 0.34 14.61 15.43
N ILE A 56 0.09 13.50 16.17
CA ILE A 56 -0.91 12.51 15.81
C ILE A 56 -2.30 13.10 15.98
N ASP A 57 -2.52 13.83 17.06
CA ASP A 57 -3.79 14.49 17.36
C ASP A 57 -4.14 15.53 16.27
N GLY A 58 -3.17 16.36 15.88
CA GLY A 58 -3.35 17.33 14.79
C GLY A 58 -3.54 16.67 13.40
N LEU A 59 -3.02 15.45 13.18
CA LEU A 59 -3.33 14.67 11.98
C LEU A 59 -4.75 14.12 12.06
N ALA A 60 -5.17 13.62 13.21
CA ALA A 60 -6.50 13.06 13.43
C ALA A 60 -7.63 14.06 13.19
N GLU A 61 -7.42 15.36 13.49
CA GLU A 61 -8.37 16.45 13.21
C GLU A 61 -8.71 16.58 11.72
N LYS A 62 -7.81 16.18 10.83
CA LYS A 62 -7.92 16.30 9.36
C LYS A 62 -8.09 14.96 8.65
N SER A 63 -8.35 13.91 9.41
CA SER A 63 -8.33 12.53 8.92
C SER A 63 -9.56 11.75 9.37
N SER A 64 -9.80 10.61 8.72
CA SER A 64 -10.74 9.62 9.23
C SER A 64 -10.11 8.84 10.37
N ARG A 65 -10.76 8.81 11.53
CA ARG A 65 -10.34 8.06 12.71
C ARG A 65 -11.23 6.85 12.89
N TYR A 66 -10.63 5.65 12.95
CA TYR A 66 -11.34 4.41 13.20
C TYR A 66 -11.41 4.14 14.70
N LEU A 67 -12.61 4.05 15.26
CA LEU A 67 -12.82 3.76 16.68
C LEU A 67 -12.73 2.26 16.98
N HIS A 68 -12.99 1.44 15.97
CA HIS A 68 -13.00 -0.02 16.07
C HIS A 68 -12.14 -0.60 14.96
N PHE A 69 -10.90 -0.89 15.29
CA PHE A 69 -9.93 -1.52 14.39
C PHE A 69 -9.08 -2.50 15.17
N TRP A 70 -9.06 -3.76 14.74
CA TRP A 70 -8.35 -4.83 15.45
C TRP A 70 -7.39 -5.56 14.54
N SER A 71 -6.29 -6.02 15.11
CA SER A 71 -5.44 -7.00 14.47
C SER A 71 -6.17 -8.35 14.41
N ASN A 72 -5.94 -9.10 13.34
CA ASN A 72 -6.44 -10.47 13.20
C ASN A 72 -5.73 -11.48 14.10
N ALA A 73 -4.58 -11.12 14.66
CA ALA A 73 -3.81 -11.94 15.59
C ALA A 73 -3.09 -11.04 16.60
N PRO A 74 -3.00 -11.45 17.88
CA PRO A 74 -2.42 -10.64 18.94
C PRO A 74 -0.88 -10.76 19.00
N VAL A 75 -0.23 -11.00 17.87
CA VAL A 75 1.22 -11.21 17.80
C VAL A 75 1.76 -10.83 16.41
N CYS A 76 3.01 -10.36 16.36
CA CYS A 76 3.59 -9.70 15.21
C CYS A 76 3.56 -10.51 13.90
N ALA A 77 4.14 -11.70 13.83
CA ALA A 77 4.32 -12.38 12.55
C ALA A 77 3.01 -12.82 11.88
N PRO A 78 2.01 -13.41 12.56
CA PRO A 78 0.70 -13.67 11.96
C PRO A 78 -0.04 -12.41 11.53
N ALA A 79 -0.02 -11.34 12.34
CA ALA A 79 -0.64 -10.08 11.98
C ALA A 79 0.02 -9.47 10.73
N ARG A 80 1.35 -9.45 10.69
CA ARG A 80 2.12 -8.93 9.56
C ARG A 80 1.95 -9.76 8.29
N THR A 81 1.73 -11.06 8.43
CA THR A 81 1.39 -11.94 7.30
C THR A 81 0.07 -11.52 6.65
N THR A 82 -0.95 -11.21 7.45
CA THR A 82 -2.21 -10.66 6.91
C THR A 82 -1.99 -9.30 6.25
N ILE A 83 -1.24 -8.41 6.89
CA ILE A 83 -0.95 -7.08 6.34
C ILE A 83 -0.29 -7.19 4.96
N ILE A 84 0.71 -8.05 4.80
CA ILE A 84 1.47 -8.13 3.55
C ILE A 84 0.78 -8.89 2.42
N THR A 85 -0.12 -9.83 2.76
CA THR A 85 -0.79 -10.70 1.78
C THR A 85 -2.26 -10.36 1.55
N GLY A 86 -2.92 -9.68 2.52
CA GLY A 86 -4.37 -9.50 2.54
C GLY A 86 -5.15 -10.78 2.87
N VAL A 87 -4.48 -11.86 3.29
CA VAL A 87 -5.09 -13.17 3.56
C VAL A 87 -4.86 -13.57 5.01
N TYR A 88 -5.90 -14.08 5.66
CA TYR A 88 -5.78 -14.55 7.03
C TYR A 88 -4.84 -15.76 7.14
N PRO A 89 -3.93 -15.81 8.13
CA PRO A 89 -2.91 -16.84 8.26
C PRO A 89 -3.41 -18.28 8.21
N PRO A 90 -4.56 -18.65 8.83
CA PRO A 90 -5.06 -20.03 8.74
C PRO A 90 -5.37 -20.50 7.30
N ALA A 91 -5.71 -19.57 6.39
CA ALA A 91 -5.96 -19.92 4.99
C ALA A 91 -4.68 -20.29 4.21
N THR A 92 -3.52 -19.97 4.78
CA THR A 92 -2.21 -20.23 4.17
C THR A 92 -1.32 -21.12 5.04
N GLY A 93 -1.80 -21.59 6.21
CA GLY A 93 -1.02 -22.36 7.17
C GLY A 93 0.04 -21.52 7.92
N ALA A 94 -0.10 -20.20 7.90
CA ALA A 94 0.88 -19.26 8.44
C ALA A 94 0.50 -18.69 9.82
N GLU A 95 -0.31 -19.39 10.59
CA GLU A 95 -0.83 -18.94 11.88
C GLU A 95 0.19 -19.04 13.03
N HIS A 96 1.14 -19.97 12.96
CA HIS A 96 2.12 -20.17 14.02
C HIS A 96 3.32 -19.22 13.86
N MET A 97 3.76 -18.65 14.99
CA MET A 97 4.91 -17.74 15.01
C MET A 97 6.12 -18.29 14.29
N ARG A 98 6.61 -17.55 13.30
CA ARG A 98 7.82 -17.85 12.49
C ARG A 98 7.77 -19.20 11.80
N SER A 99 6.58 -19.57 11.31
CA SER A 99 6.33 -20.86 10.66
C SER A 99 7.06 -21.03 9.32
N ASN A 100 7.46 -19.94 8.66
CA ASN A 100 8.18 -19.95 7.37
C ASN A 100 7.49 -20.80 6.30
N VAL A 101 6.20 -20.65 6.14
CA VAL A 101 5.39 -21.37 5.18
C VAL A 101 5.69 -20.87 3.76
N PRO A 102 5.82 -21.74 2.76
CA PRO A 102 5.91 -21.31 1.37
C PRO A 102 4.68 -20.52 0.94
N LEU A 103 4.92 -19.38 0.28
CA LEU A 103 3.83 -18.60 -0.30
C LEU A 103 3.26 -19.36 -1.52
N SER A 104 1.94 -19.46 -1.62
CA SER A 104 1.28 -20.03 -2.81
C SER A 104 1.69 -19.24 -4.06
N SER A 105 1.93 -19.93 -5.17
CA SER A 105 2.26 -19.31 -6.45
C SER A 105 1.16 -18.42 -7.02
N THR A 106 -0.07 -18.56 -6.53
CA THR A 106 -1.23 -17.75 -6.92
C THR A 106 -1.40 -16.49 -6.07
N LEU A 107 -0.62 -16.36 -4.99
CA LEU A 107 -0.71 -15.26 -4.05
C LEU A 107 0.50 -14.33 -4.19
N LYS A 108 0.26 -13.04 -4.27
CA LYS A 108 1.29 -12.01 -4.25
C LYS A 108 1.25 -11.23 -2.94
N MET A 109 2.38 -10.81 -2.47
CA MET A 109 2.47 -9.77 -1.45
C MET A 109 2.14 -8.41 -2.10
N TYR A 110 1.33 -7.57 -1.46
CA TYR A 110 0.80 -6.36 -2.11
C TYR A 110 1.87 -5.41 -2.70
N PRO A 111 3.11 -5.30 -2.15
CA PRO A 111 4.12 -4.45 -2.77
C PRO A 111 4.52 -4.93 -4.18
N GLN A 112 4.44 -6.22 -4.47
CA GLN A 112 4.68 -6.73 -5.82
C GLN A 112 3.62 -6.18 -6.81
N ILE A 113 2.35 -6.11 -6.37
CA ILE A 113 1.26 -5.55 -7.17
C ILE A 113 1.45 -4.04 -7.39
N LEU A 114 1.86 -3.32 -6.34
CA LEU A 114 2.15 -1.89 -6.45
C LEU A 114 3.34 -1.61 -7.36
N ARG A 115 4.39 -2.43 -7.30
CA ARG A 115 5.56 -2.32 -8.20
C ARG A 115 5.18 -2.58 -9.65
N GLU A 116 4.32 -3.56 -9.92
CA GLU A 116 3.74 -3.81 -11.25
C GLU A 116 2.93 -2.60 -11.75
N ALA A 117 2.29 -1.85 -10.85
CA ALA A 117 1.61 -0.60 -11.14
C ALA A 117 2.55 0.62 -11.24
N GLY A 118 3.88 0.43 -11.18
CA GLY A 118 4.88 1.48 -11.36
C GLY A 118 5.34 2.19 -10.08
N TYR A 119 4.87 1.79 -8.91
CA TYR A 119 5.31 2.35 -7.63
C TYR A 119 6.73 1.92 -7.27
N TYR A 120 7.46 2.81 -6.62
CA TYR A 120 8.68 2.49 -5.89
C TYR A 120 8.30 2.13 -4.44
N CYS A 121 8.52 0.87 -4.05
CA CYS A 121 8.05 0.33 -2.78
C CYS A 121 9.19 0.14 -1.79
N THR A 122 9.13 0.79 -0.61
CA THR A 122 10.16 0.70 0.42
C THR A 122 9.59 0.26 1.77
N ASN A 123 10.38 -0.55 2.49
CA ASN A 123 10.08 -1.02 3.84
C ASN A 123 11.21 -0.65 4.82
N ASN A 124 10.92 0.15 5.82
CA ASN A 124 11.84 0.53 6.87
C ASN A 124 11.26 0.14 8.26
N SER A 125 11.66 -1.01 8.83
CA SER A 125 12.45 -2.04 8.20
C SER A 125 11.96 -3.45 8.57
N LYS A 126 10.99 -3.58 9.51
CA LYS A 126 10.54 -4.87 9.99
C LYS A 126 9.73 -5.61 8.92
N GLU A 127 10.12 -6.83 8.61
CA GLU A 127 9.35 -7.75 7.77
C GLU A 127 8.56 -8.74 8.63
N ASP A 128 9.23 -9.67 9.28
CA ASP A 128 8.67 -10.65 10.24
C ASP A 128 7.41 -11.36 9.70
N TYR A 129 7.45 -11.79 8.44
CA TYR A 129 6.34 -12.53 7.84
C TYR A 129 6.47 -14.02 8.16
N ASN A 130 5.35 -14.70 8.40
CA ASN A 130 5.32 -16.16 8.60
C ASN A 130 5.48 -16.94 7.30
N GLN A 131 5.59 -16.25 6.18
CA GLN A 131 5.77 -16.84 4.86
C GLN A 131 7.17 -16.58 4.34
N ILE A 132 7.68 -17.53 3.57
CA ILE A 132 8.92 -17.36 2.83
C ILE A 132 8.67 -16.25 1.80
N LYS A 133 9.34 -15.12 2.00
CA LYS A 133 9.20 -13.96 1.13
C LYS A 133 9.78 -14.28 -0.24
N PRO A 134 9.02 -14.08 -1.33
CA PRO A 134 9.56 -14.14 -2.69
C PRO A 134 10.62 -13.08 -2.92
N ASP A 135 11.45 -13.29 -3.95
CA ASP A 135 12.34 -12.25 -4.42
C ASP A 135 11.54 -11.03 -4.91
N GLN A 136 12.16 -9.86 -4.84
CA GLN A 136 11.60 -8.62 -5.40
C GLN A 136 10.24 -8.18 -4.87
N VAL A 137 9.95 -8.43 -3.59
CA VAL A 137 8.75 -7.86 -2.94
C VAL A 137 8.91 -6.34 -2.82
N TRP A 138 10.05 -5.89 -2.35
CA TRP A 138 10.38 -4.48 -2.14
C TRP A 138 11.47 -4.01 -3.12
N ASP A 139 11.49 -2.74 -3.48
CA ASP A 139 12.64 -2.11 -4.14
C ASP A 139 13.78 -1.93 -3.13
N GLU A 140 13.43 -1.53 -1.89
CA GLU A 140 14.35 -1.48 -0.75
C GLU A 140 13.65 -1.95 0.53
N SER A 141 14.33 -2.80 1.31
CA SER A 141 13.88 -3.21 2.65
C SER A 141 15.07 -3.22 3.60
N SER A 142 15.19 -2.19 4.41
CA SER A 142 16.26 -2.01 5.40
C SER A 142 15.98 -0.82 6.31
N ARG A 143 16.78 -0.64 7.36
CA ARG A 143 16.75 0.57 8.21
C ARG A 143 17.13 1.87 7.48
N LYS A 144 17.63 1.79 6.25
CA LYS A 144 17.99 2.92 5.40
C LYS A 144 17.05 3.09 4.21
N ALA A 145 16.11 2.16 4.02
CA ALA A 145 15.13 2.22 2.94
C ALA A 145 14.31 3.51 3.00
N HIS A 146 14.22 4.19 1.86
CA HIS A 146 13.59 5.49 1.81
C HIS A 146 13.05 5.81 0.41
N TRP A 147 11.86 6.42 0.34
CA TRP A 147 11.24 6.85 -0.93
C TRP A 147 12.09 7.85 -1.74
N LYS A 148 13.06 8.52 -1.12
CA LYS A 148 13.96 9.48 -1.80
C LYS A 148 14.79 8.86 -2.91
N ASN A 149 15.02 7.54 -2.84
CA ASN A 149 15.86 6.82 -3.82
C ASN A 149 15.12 6.49 -5.12
N ARG A 150 13.83 6.80 -5.21
CA ARG A 150 13.02 6.59 -6.41
C ARG A 150 13.44 7.49 -7.58
N LYS A 151 13.07 7.12 -8.79
CA LYS A 151 13.23 7.99 -9.98
C LYS A 151 12.38 9.25 -9.84
N ALA A 152 12.81 10.34 -10.44
CA ALA A 152 12.02 11.58 -10.50
C ALA A 152 10.65 11.32 -11.14
N GLY A 153 9.57 11.82 -10.51
CA GLY A 153 8.21 11.63 -10.97
C GLY A 153 7.60 10.25 -10.70
N GLN A 154 8.36 9.28 -10.20
CA GLN A 154 7.81 7.96 -9.88
C GLN A 154 6.98 8.02 -8.58
N PRO A 155 5.74 7.49 -8.56
CA PRO A 155 4.97 7.39 -7.33
C PRO A 155 5.66 6.40 -6.36
N PHE A 156 5.50 6.64 -5.06
CA PHE A 156 6.04 5.73 -4.05
C PHE A 156 4.97 5.17 -3.13
N PHE A 157 5.24 3.97 -2.65
CA PHE A 157 4.68 3.39 -1.44
C PHE A 157 5.82 3.22 -0.43
N ALA A 158 5.73 3.84 0.72
CA ALA A 158 6.76 3.72 1.74
C ALA A 158 6.13 3.37 3.10
N ILE A 159 6.63 2.30 3.72
CA ILE A 159 6.24 1.93 5.07
C ILE A 159 7.39 2.17 6.04
N PHE A 160 7.08 2.79 7.18
CA PHE A 160 7.98 2.95 8.32
C PHE A 160 7.39 2.22 9.51
N ASN A 161 8.11 1.22 9.98
CA ASN A 161 7.70 0.41 11.12
C ASN A 161 8.45 0.88 12.37
N HIS A 162 7.72 1.49 13.30
CA HIS A 162 8.25 1.82 14.61
C HIS A 162 8.08 0.60 15.52
N THR A 163 9.19 0.01 15.89
CA THR A 163 9.28 -1.15 16.78
C THR A 163 9.98 -0.73 18.06
N ILE A 164 9.59 -1.32 19.16
CA ILE A 164 10.24 -1.15 20.47
C ILE A 164 11.53 -1.98 20.54
#